data_a2644bd4744a585d3a04c837da646935
#
_entry.id   a2644bd4744a585d3a04c837da646935
#
_cell.length_a   1.000
_cell.length_b   1.000
_cell.length_c   1.000
_cell.angle_alpha   90.00
_cell.angle_beta   90.00
_cell.angle_gamma   90.00
#
_symmetry.space_group_name_H-M   'P 1'
#
loop_
_entity.id
_entity.type
_entity.pdbx_description
1 polymer ?
#
loop_
_entity_poly.entity_id
_entity_poly.type
_entity_poly.pdbx_seq_one_letter_code
_entity_poly.pdbx_strand_id
1 'polypeptide(L)'
;MNKELKISDKSPFEKIRKFDGQGRSYWTSRELCAALGYSTYQKFSVPLAKAMRSAEADGINVDEHFNLMVEMVGVGSGARRSVENYHLTREACIFIARQVYAKKKEVQAALEYFSSVSIDFDGAECDVNCQEVVSEMEKDKIRERNREHWKRLNDEASEFYKKKMRLLD
;
A
#
# COMPACT_ATOMS: atom_id res chain seq x y z
N MET A 1 17.79 3.37 -33.06
CA MET A 1 17.49 2.04 -32.48
C MET A 1 16.80 2.28 -31.14
N ASN A 2 15.48 2.22 -31.15
CA ASN A 2 14.68 2.35 -29.93
C ASN A 2 14.83 1.07 -29.11
N LYS A 3 15.54 1.15 -28.01
CA LYS A 3 15.57 0.10 -27.02
C LYS A 3 14.27 0.25 -26.23
N GLU A 4 13.20 -0.35 -26.72
CA GLU A 4 12.00 -0.59 -25.93
C GLU A 4 12.45 -1.35 -24.68
N LEU A 5 12.46 -0.67 -23.55
CA LEU A 5 12.56 -1.28 -22.24
C LEU A 5 11.29 -2.13 -22.08
N LYS A 6 11.35 -3.37 -22.51
CA LYS A 6 10.37 -4.38 -22.13
C LYS A 6 10.41 -4.47 -20.61
N ILE A 7 9.50 -3.74 -19.98
CA ILE A 7 9.16 -3.93 -18.56
C ILE A 7 8.74 -5.38 -18.47
N SER A 8 9.58 -6.14 -17.80
CA SER A 8 9.53 -7.59 -17.77
C SER A 8 8.16 -8.04 -17.23
N ASP A 9 7.37 -8.74 -18.06
CA ASP A 9 6.17 -9.50 -17.68
C ASP A 9 6.40 -10.49 -16.50
N LYS A 10 7.59 -10.47 -15.93
CA LYS A 10 8.07 -11.35 -14.87
C LYS A 10 8.19 -10.69 -13.51
N SER A 11 7.98 -9.37 -13.39
CA SER A 11 8.07 -8.72 -12.09
C SER A 11 6.99 -9.26 -11.14
N PRO A 12 7.35 -9.66 -9.90
CA PRO A 12 6.35 -10.08 -8.90
C PRO A 12 5.32 -8.97 -8.61
N PHE A 13 5.70 -7.71 -8.77
CA PHE A 13 4.82 -6.56 -8.54
C PHE A 13 3.80 -6.36 -9.67
N GLU A 14 4.14 -6.72 -10.90
CA GLU A 14 3.19 -6.72 -12.02
C GLU A 14 2.13 -7.81 -11.86
N LYS A 15 2.48 -8.98 -11.33
CA LYS A 15 1.55 -10.09 -11.10
C LYS A 15 0.47 -9.77 -10.05
N ILE A 16 0.79 -8.90 -9.09
CA ILE A 16 -0.14 -8.49 -8.02
C ILE A 16 -0.79 -7.14 -8.30
N ARG A 17 -0.51 -6.55 -9.47
CA ARG A 17 -1.17 -5.33 -9.94
C ARG A 17 -2.64 -5.61 -10.22
N LYS A 18 -3.49 -4.73 -9.72
CA LYS A 18 -4.94 -4.77 -9.92
C LYS A 18 -5.43 -3.47 -10.51
N PHE A 19 -6.61 -3.50 -11.07
CA PHE A 19 -7.27 -2.32 -11.62
C PHE A 19 -8.60 -2.12 -10.93
N ASP A 20 -8.92 -0.87 -10.61
CA ASP A 20 -10.24 -0.50 -10.09
C ASP A 20 -11.27 -0.37 -11.22
N GLY A 21 -12.53 -0.09 -10.88
CA GLY A 21 -13.60 0.10 -11.86
C GLY A 21 -13.41 1.30 -12.80
N GLN A 22 -12.41 2.15 -12.55
CA GLN A 22 -12.05 3.31 -13.37
C GLN A 22 -10.76 3.07 -14.18
N GLY A 23 -10.22 1.85 -14.16
CA GLY A 23 -8.98 1.49 -14.87
C GLY A 23 -7.70 1.97 -14.19
N ARG A 24 -7.76 2.51 -12.97
CA ARG A 24 -6.56 2.92 -12.22
C ARG A 24 -5.91 1.71 -11.56
N SER A 25 -4.59 1.60 -11.70
CA SER A 25 -3.84 0.51 -11.08
C SER A 25 -3.65 0.72 -9.58
N TYR A 26 -3.78 -0.37 -8.83
CA TYR A 26 -3.51 -0.40 -7.40
C TYR A 26 -2.90 -1.74 -6.97
N TRP A 27 -2.31 -1.74 -5.80
CA TRP A 27 -1.73 -2.92 -5.14
C TRP A 27 -2.35 -3.10 -3.76
N THR A 28 -2.52 -4.32 -3.31
CA THR A 28 -2.98 -4.55 -1.95
C THR A 28 -1.80 -4.65 -0.99
N SER A 29 -1.95 -4.10 0.20
CA SER A 29 -0.87 -4.12 1.21
C SER A 29 -0.46 -5.53 1.63
N ARG A 30 -1.39 -6.49 1.59
CA ARG A 30 -1.10 -7.90 1.94
C ARG A 30 -0.29 -8.61 0.87
N GLU A 31 -0.60 -8.40 -0.40
CA GLU A 31 0.18 -8.96 -1.52
C GLU A 31 1.55 -8.29 -1.62
N LEU A 32 1.60 -6.97 -1.41
CA LEU A 32 2.87 -6.23 -1.36
C LEU A 32 3.77 -6.70 -0.21
N CYS A 33 3.18 -6.98 0.96
CA CYS A 33 3.87 -7.56 2.10
C CYS A 33 4.62 -8.85 1.72
N ALA A 34 3.94 -9.77 1.04
CA ALA A 34 4.54 -11.02 0.57
C ALA A 34 5.61 -10.77 -0.51
N ALA A 35 5.34 -9.89 -1.46
CA ALA A 35 6.28 -9.54 -2.55
C ALA A 35 7.56 -8.87 -2.05
N LEU A 36 7.51 -8.14 -0.94
CA LEU A 36 8.67 -7.55 -0.26
C LEU A 36 9.38 -8.52 0.71
N GLY A 37 8.98 -9.79 0.73
CA GLY A 37 9.62 -10.84 1.51
C GLY A 37 9.36 -10.78 3.02
N TYR A 38 8.23 -10.22 3.43
CA TYR A 38 7.79 -10.27 4.82
C TYR A 38 7.05 -11.56 5.14
N SER A 39 7.45 -12.23 6.20
CA SER A 39 6.81 -13.48 6.66
C SER A 39 5.45 -13.24 7.33
N THR A 40 5.22 -12.06 7.88
CA THR A 40 3.96 -11.71 8.57
C THR A 40 3.56 -10.28 8.27
N TYR A 41 2.25 -10.04 8.17
CA TYR A 41 1.70 -8.71 7.99
C TYR A 41 2.00 -7.78 9.18
N GLN A 42 2.09 -8.32 10.38
CA GLN A 42 2.43 -7.57 11.58
C GLN A 42 3.82 -6.91 11.49
N LYS A 43 4.82 -7.61 10.94
CA LYS A 43 6.14 -7.02 10.69
C LYS A 43 6.10 -5.96 9.59
N PHE A 44 5.24 -6.15 8.60
CA PHE A 44 5.06 -5.20 7.51
C PHE A 44 4.29 -3.95 7.93
N SER A 45 3.44 -4.01 8.94
CA SER A 45 2.70 -2.84 9.44
C SER A 45 3.61 -1.70 9.90
N VAL A 46 4.82 -2.02 10.33
CA VAL A 46 5.82 -1.00 10.78
C VAL A 46 6.27 -0.10 9.61
N PRO A 47 6.82 -0.62 8.51
CA PRO A 47 7.19 0.22 7.37
C PRO A 47 5.96 0.86 6.70
N LEU A 48 4.80 0.20 6.72
CA LEU A 48 3.55 0.78 6.22
C LEU A 48 3.18 2.05 7.02
N ALA A 49 3.17 2.00 8.35
CA ALA A 49 2.90 3.16 9.18
C ALA A 49 3.93 4.28 9.02
N LYS A 50 5.21 3.93 8.85
CA LYS A 50 6.27 4.91 8.57
C LYS A 50 6.08 5.59 7.21
N ALA A 51 5.67 4.82 6.20
CA ALA A 51 5.40 5.36 4.87
C ALA A 51 4.25 6.37 4.89
N MET A 52 3.17 6.09 5.61
CA MET A 52 2.06 7.00 5.79
C MET A 52 2.49 8.32 6.43
N ARG A 53 3.29 8.26 7.51
CA ARG A 53 3.85 9.46 8.15
C ARG A 53 4.76 10.25 7.22
N SER A 54 5.58 9.56 6.43
CA SER A 54 6.47 10.20 5.48
C SER A 54 5.66 10.92 4.38
N ALA A 55 4.62 10.28 3.87
CA ALA A 55 3.72 10.88 2.90
C ALA A 55 2.99 12.11 3.46
N GLU A 56 2.51 12.03 4.70
CA GLU A 56 1.86 13.15 5.38
C GLU A 56 2.83 14.32 5.60
N ALA A 57 4.07 14.04 5.99
CA ALA A 57 5.12 15.04 6.17
C ALA A 57 5.49 15.73 4.84
N ASP A 58 5.42 15.01 3.73
CA ASP A 58 5.64 15.56 2.38
C ASP A 58 4.39 16.27 1.81
N GLY A 59 3.33 16.40 2.60
CA GLY A 59 2.09 17.10 2.22
C GLY A 59 1.18 16.28 1.28
N ILE A 60 1.40 14.97 1.18
CA ILE A 60 0.60 14.05 0.36
C ILE A 60 -0.64 13.61 1.13
N ASN A 61 -1.79 13.60 0.46
CA ASN A 61 -3.02 13.11 1.05
C ASN A 61 -2.98 11.60 1.24
N VAL A 62 -2.78 11.15 2.49
CA VAL A 62 -2.65 9.74 2.83
C VAL A 62 -3.90 8.95 2.46
N ASP A 63 -5.10 9.51 2.61
CA ASP A 63 -6.36 8.82 2.31
C ASP A 63 -6.54 8.50 0.83
N GLU A 64 -5.93 9.29 -0.06
CA GLU A 64 -5.97 9.05 -1.51
C GLU A 64 -5.01 7.94 -1.95
N HIS A 65 -3.87 7.83 -1.27
CA HIS A 65 -2.81 6.90 -1.64
C HIS A 65 -2.83 5.59 -0.85
N PHE A 66 -3.38 5.59 0.38
CA PHE A 66 -3.47 4.44 1.28
C PHE A 66 -4.94 4.20 1.66
N ASN A 67 -5.74 3.71 0.72
CA ASN A 67 -7.17 3.52 0.93
C ASN A 67 -7.44 2.25 1.74
N LEU A 68 -7.97 2.41 2.97
CA LEU A 68 -8.31 1.30 3.85
C LEU A 68 -9.57 0.57 3.38
N MET A 69 -9.43 -0.72 3.13
CA MET A 69 -10.51 -1.62 2.78
C MET A 69 -10.67 -2.74 3.81
N VAL A 70 -11.88 -3.21 3.99
CA VAL A 70 -12.16 -4.38 4.83
C VAL A 70 -12.55 -5.54 3.91
N GLU A 71 -11.76 -6.59 3.95
CA GLU A 71 -11.96 -7.79 3.14
C GLU A 71 -12.37 -8.98 4.00
N MET A 72 -13.22 -9.83 3.46
CA MET A 72 -13.61 -11.09 4.12
C MET A 72 -12.72 -12.22 3.61
N VAL A 73 -11.86 -12.76 4.47
CA VAL A 73 -11.01 -13.91 4.15
C VAL A 73 -11.52 -15.18 4.82
N GLY A 74 -11.45 -16.29 4.10
CA GLY A 74 -11.75 -17.61 4.65
C GLY A 74 -10.64 -18.04 5.63
N VAL A 75 -11.03 -18.41 6.83
CA VAL A 75 -10.18 -19.08 7.81
C VAL A 75 -10.70 -20.49 7.95
N GLY A 76 -9.93 -21.49 7.61
CA GLY A 76 -10.28 -22.93 7.64
C GLY A 76 -11.65 -23.33 8.19
N SER A 77 -12.15 -24.50 7.91
CA SER A 77 -13.49 -24.95 8.34
C SER A 77 -14.71 -24.08 7.94
N GLY A 78 -14.60 -23.26 6.87
CA GLY A 78 -15.73 -22.47 6.33
C GLY A 78 -16.04 -21.17 7.07
N ALA A 79 -15.33 -20.83 8.15
CA ALA A 79 -15.46 -19.56 8.82
C ALA A 79 -14.85 -18.44 7.98
N ARG A 80 -15.43 -17.24 8.03
CA ARG A 80 -14.91 -16.01 7.42
C ARG A 80 -14.55 -15.00 8.49
N ARG A 81 -13.44 -14.31 8.29
CA ARG A 81 -12.98 -13.23 9.17
C ARG A 81 -12.77 -11.96 8.36
N SER A 82 -13.21 -10.84 8.88
CA SER A 82 -12.85 -9.53 8.33
C SER A 82 -11.38 -9.24 8.59
N VAL A 83 -10.67 -8.80 7.57
CA VAL A 83 -9.30 -8.35 7.68
C VAL A 83 -9.16 -7.00 7.01
N GLU A 84 -8.38 -6.14 7.63
CA GLU A 84 -8.03 -4.86 7.05
C GLU A 84 -6.95 -5.05 5.99
N ASN A 85 -7.12 -4.36 4.89
CA ASN A 85 -6.20 -4.32 3.77
C ASN A 85 -6.15 -2.89 3.23
N TYR A 86 -5.05 -2.49 2.61
CA TYR A 86 -4.97 -1.19 1.95
C TYR A 86 -4.88 -1.38 0.44
N HIS A 87 -5.66 -0.60 -0.28
CA HIS A 87 -5.41 -0.38 -1.69
C HIS A 87 -4.41 0.77 -1.81
N LEU A 88 -3.27 0.47 -2.38
CA LEU A 88 -2.12 1.35 -2.46
C LEU A 88 -1.93 1.84 -3.88
N THR A 89 -1.74 3.13 -4.05
CA THR A 89 -1.29 3.68 -5.32
C THR A 89 0.18 3.35 -5.55
N ARG A 90 0.68 3.63 -6.75
CA ARG A 90 2.10 3.49 -7.08
C ARG A 90 2.98 4.33 -6.13
N GLU A 91 2.58 5.56 -5.85
CA GLU A 91 3.26 6.48 -4.95
C GLU A 91 3.34 5.90 -3.53
N ALA A 92 2.24 5.36 -3.03
CA ALA A 92 2.21 4.68 -1.73
C ALA A 92 3.19 3.51 -1.68
N CYS A 93 3.27 2.70 -2.74
CA CYS A 93 4.23 1.60 -2.84
C CYS A 93 5.69 2.10 -2.81
N ILE A 94 5.99 3.24 -3.43
CA ILE A 94 7.32 3.87 -3.39
C ILE A 94 7.64 4.32 -1.95
N PHE A 95 6.71 4.98 -1.26
CA PHE A 95 6.89 5.39 0.13
C PHE A 95 7.16 4.19 1.04
N ILE A 96 6.41 3.11 0.86
CA ILE A 96 6.62 1.87 1.63
C ILE A 96 7.99 1.27 1.33
N ALA A 97 8.37 1.13 0.07
CA ALA A 97 9.65 0.54 -0.33
C ALA A 97 10.85 1.33 0.24
N ARG A 98 10.74 2.66 0.35
CA ARG A 98 11.77 3.51 0.97
C ARG A 98 11.92 3.30 2.48
N GLN A 99 10.87 2.83 3.16
CA GLN A 99 10.88 2.56 4.60
C GLN A 99 11.38 1.15 4.94
N VAL A 100 11.50 0.28 3.95
CA VAL A 100 12.00 -1.08 4.11
C VAL A 100 13.53 -1.09 3.96
N TYR A 101 14.17 -2.08 4.57
CA TYR A 101 15.63 -2.20 4.51
C TYR A 101 16.15 -2.36 3.07
N ALA A 102 16.84 -1.36 2.59
CA ALA A 102 17.23 -1.19 1.18
C ALA A 102 18.16 -2.27 0.62
N LYS A 103 18.83 -3.07 1.45
CA LYS A 103 19.73 -4.14 1.00
C LYS A 103 19.01 -5.41 0.54
N LYS A 104 17.71 -5.53 0.76
CA LYS A 104 16.93 -6.66 0.24
C LYS A 104 16.76 -6.53 -1.27
N LYS A 105 16.98 -7.60 -2.00
CA LYS A 105 16.81 -7.65 -3.45
C LYS A 105 15.38 -7.33 -3.87
N GLU A 106 14.42 -7.80 -3.11
CA GLU A 106 12.99 -7.55 -3.31
C GLU A 106 12.66 -6.06 -3.22
N VAL A 107 13.31 -5.34 -2.31
CA VAL A 107 13.12 -3.89 -2.13
C VAL A 107 13.74 -3.10 -3.28
N GLN A 108 14.92 -3.48 -3.72
CA GLN A 108 15.55 -2.86 -4.88
C GLN A 108 14.72 -3.06 -6.14
N ALA A 109 14.22 -4.28 -6.36
CA ALA A 109 13.32 -4.60 -7.46
C ALA A 109 11.98 -3.82 -7.37
N ALA A 110 11.47 -3.61 -6.16
CA ALA A 110 10.27 -2.79 -5.94
C ALA A 110 10.51 -1.33 -6.30
N LEU A 111 11.60 -0.74 -5.81
CA LEU A 111 11.96 0.64 -6.12
C LEU A 111 12.17 0.84 -7.62
N GLU A 112 12.86 -0.08 -8.28
CA GLU A 112 13.06 -0.05 -9.72
C GLU A 112 11.72 -0.14 -10.48
N TYR A 113 10.87 -1.09 -10.12
CA TYR A 113 9.56 -1.29 -10.75
C TYR A 113 8.63 -0.08 -10.56
N PHE A 114 8.47 0.42 -9.33
CA PHE A 114 7.57 1.52 -9.04
C PHE A 114 8.11 2.89 -9.46
N SER A 115 9.45 3.07 -9.56
CA SER A 115 10.07 4.30 -10.03
C SER A 115 10.25 4.33 -11.54
N SER A 116 10.23 3.18 -12.23
CA SER A 116 10.20 3.17 -13.68
C SER A 116 8.88 3.79 -14.13
N VAL A 117 8.98 4.90 -14.84
CA VAL A 117 7.84 5.60 -15.41
C VAL A 117 7.28 4.75 -16.53
N SER A 118 6.37 3.84 -16.23
CA SER A 118 5.38 3.47 -17.22
C SER A 118 4.38 4.59 -17.25
N ILE A 119 4.46 5.38 -18.29
CA ILE A 119 3.36 6.22 -18.71
C ILE A 119 2.31 5.23 -19.22
N ASP A 120 1.56 4.62 -18.30
CA ASP A 120 0.29 3.98 -18.63
C ASP A 120 -0.71 5.12 -18.88
N PHE A 121 -0.37 5.97 -19.83
CA PHE A 121 -1.30 6.87 -20.47
C PHE A 121 -1.97 6.06 -21.57
N ASP A 122 -2.79 5.09 -21.18
CA ASP A 122 -3.88 4.72 -22.05
C ASP A 122 -4.77 5.95 -22.12
N GLY A 123 -4.74 6.59 -23.31
CA GLY A 123 -5.48 7.81 -23.60
C GLY A 123 -6.98 7.63 -23.54
N ALA A 124 -7.51 7.41 -22.35
CA ALA A 124 -8.85 7.77 -22.01
C ALA A 124 -8.79 9.23 -21.56
N GLU A 125 -9.16 10.13 -22.44
CA GLU A 125 -9.64 11.44 -22.05
C GLU A 125 -10.67 11.19 -20.94
N CYS A 126 -10.24 11.37 -19.69
CA CYS A 126 -11.17 11.41 -18.58
C CYS A 126 -11.98 12.67 -18.79
N ASP A 127 -13.15 12.53 -19.40
CA ASP A 127 -14.21 13.48 -19.24
C ASP A 127 -14.38 13.72 -17.75
N VAL A 128 -14.02 14.92 -17.33
CA VAL A 128 -13.96 15.40 -15.94
C VAL A 128 -15.40 15.60 -15.46
N ASN A 129 -16.20 14.54 -15.42
CA ASN A 129 -17.55 14.65 -14.88
C ASN A 129 -18.13 13.36 -14.29
N CYS A 130 -17.29 12.52 -13.68
CA CYS A 130 -17.71 11.50 -12.73
C CYS A 130 -17.18 11.82 -11.34
N GLN A 131 -17.51 13.00 -10.85
CA GLN A 131 -17.64 13.21 -9.42
C GLN A 131 -18.93 12.49 -8.97
N GLU A 132 -18.83 11.22 -8.67
CA GLU A 132 -19.68 10.68 -7.63
C GLU A 132 -19.34 11.51 -6.40
N VAL A 133 -20.24 12.41 -6.05
CA VAL A 133 -20.16 13.21 -4.84
C VAL A 133 -20.36 12.24 -3.67
N VAL A 134 -19.29 11.54 -3.30
CA VAL A 134 -19.21 10.92 -2.00
C VAL A 134 -19.43 12.06 -1.02
N SER A 135 -20.53 12.03 -0.29
CA SER A 135 -20.92 13.15 0.57
C SER A 135 -19.76 13.48 1.49
N GLU A 136 -19.54 14.77 1.80
CA GLU A 136 -18.47 15.18 2.71
C GLU A 136 -18.54 14.43 4.06
N MET A 137 -19.75 14.09 4.53
CA MET A 137 -19.96 13.26 5.71
C MET A 137 -19.38 11.85 5.57
N GLU A 138 -19.37 11.28 4.36
CA GLU A 138 -18.83 9.94 4.10
C GLU A 138 -17.32 9.98 3.98
N LYS A 139 -16.78 11.05 3.41
CA LYS A 139 -15.34 11.33 3.40
C LYS A 139 -14.80 11.51 4.83
N ASP A 140 -15.52 12.22 5.69
CA ASP A 140 -15.12 12.43 7.07
C ASP A 140 -15.15 11.13 7.89
N LYS A 141 -16.15 10.28 7.69
CA LYS A 141 -16.22 8.93 8.31
C LYS A 141 -15.03 8.05 7.87
N ILE A 142 -14.65 8.12 6.60
CA ILE A 142 -13.48 7.39 6.08
C ILE A 142 -12.19 7.94 6.72
N ARG A 143 -12.03 9.26 6.80
CA ARG A 143 -10.88 9.91 7.43
C ARG A 143 -10.75 9.54 8.91
N GLU A 144 -11.85 9.53 9.64
CA GLU A 144 -11.87 9.19 11.06
C GLU A 144 -11.51 7.71 11.28
N ARG A 145 -12.11 6.80 10.52
CA ARG A 145 -11.77 5.37 10.55
C ARG A 145 -10.31 5.12 10.22
N ASN A 146 -9.76 5.80 9.21
CA ASN A 146 -8.35 5.71 8.85
C ASN A 146 -7.46 6.24 9.97
N ARG A 147 -7.83 7.35 10.61
CA ARG A 147 -7.10 7.94 11.74
C ARG A 147 -7.03 7.01 12.94
N GLU A 148 -8.15 6.40 13.31
CA GLU A 148 -8.22 5.44 14.44
C GLU A 148 -7.39 4.18 14.13
N HIS A 149 -7.52 3.66 12.92
CA HIS A 149 -6.74 2.50 12.49
C HIS A 149 -5.24 2.81 12.49
N TRP A 150 -4.85 3.98 11.99
CA TRP A 150 -3.46 4.45 11.96
C TRP A 150 -2.88 4.62 13.38
N LYS A 151 -3.66 5.18 14.28
CA LYS A 151 -3.29 5.30 15.71
C LYS A 151 -3.02 3.92 16.31
N ARG A 152 -3.91 2.96 16.07
CA ARG A 152 -3.76 1.57 16.55
C ARG A 152 -2.49 0.92 16.00
N LEU A 153 -2.23 1.02 14.68
CA LEU A 153 -1.01 0.48 14.07
C LEU A 153 0.25 1.08 14.67
N ASN A 154 0.20 2.37 14.96
CA ASN A 154 1.33 3.07 15.57
C ASN A 154 1.58 2.64 17.01
N ASP A 155 0.53 2.43 17.77
CA ASP A 155 0.61 1.94 19.15
C ASP A 155 1.14 0.50 19.18
N GLU A 156 0.66 -0.38 18.31
CA GLU A 156 1.16 -1.75 18.17
C GLU A 156 2.64 -1.79 17.75
N ALA A 157 3.04 -0.94 16.80
CA ALA A 157 4.44 -0.83 16.40
C ALA A 157 5.32 -0.32 17.55
N SER A 158 4.83 0.66 18.32
CA SER A 158 5.53 1.19 19.50
C SER A 158 5.74 0.14 20.57
N GLU A 159 4.69 -0.64 20.88
CA GLU A 159 4.76 -1.75 21.84
C GLU A 159 5.73 -2.85 21.39
N PHE A 160 5.73 -3.17 20.09
CA PHE A 160 6.67 -4.14 19.54
C PHE A 160 8.13 -3.71 19.73
N TYR A 161 8.45 -2.43 19.48
CA TYR A 161 9.79 -1.90 19.70
C TYR A 161 10.17 -1.88 21.18
N LYS A 162 9.27 -1.47 22.07
CA LYS A 162 9.51 -1.50 23.53
C LYS A 162 9.81 -2.92 24.02
N LYS A 163 9.03 -3.90 23.55
CA LYS A 163 9.24 -5.31 23.89
C LYS A 163 10.57 -5.84 23.37
N LYS A 164 10.94 -5.45 22.14
CA LYS A 164 12.23 -5.85 21.54
C LYS A 164 13.42 -5.26 22.29
N MET A 165 13.34 -4.01 22.72
CA MET A 165 14.40 -3.35 23.48
C MET A 165 14.61 -3.99 24.85
N ARG A 166 13.53 -4.38 25.56
CA ARG A 166 13.61 -5.10 26.86
C ARG A 166 14.25 -6.49 26.77
N LEU A 167 14.32 -7.09 25.59
CA LEU A 167 14.96 -8.40 25.39
C LEU A 167 16.46 -8.28 25.05
N LEU A 168 16.98 -7.06 24.93
CA LEU A 168 18.37 -6.77 24.62
C LEU A 168 19.15 -6.26 25.84
N ASP A 169 18.50 -6.03 26.99
CA ASP A 169 19.07 -5.77 28.30
C ASP A 169 19.14 -7.10 29.10
#